data_28712f9d77ebcc8ae21ebe1f0d813d0b
#
_entry.id   28712f9d77ebcc8ae21ebe1f0d813d0b
#
_cell.length_a   1.000
_cell.length_b   1.000
_cell.length_c   1.000
_cell.angle_alpha   90.00
_cell.angle_beta   90.00
_cell.angle_gamma   90.00
#
_symmetry.space_group_name_H-M   'P 1'
#
loop_
_entity.id
_entity.type
_entity.pdbx_description
1 polymer ?
#
loop_
_entity_poly.entity_id
_entity_poly.type
_entity_poly.pdbx_seq_one_letter_code
_entity_poly.pdbx_strand_id
1 'polypeptide(L)'
;NMACPSAVLEDGRDYVPADRSVLFGHHFTSIAGLGPVVGPAIAIIWGWVPALLWIFFGSIFMGAVHDFGSLMVSLRNQGRSIGDLASGLINGRVRSLFLLIIFFELLIVIAVFALIIGILFNMYPAAVLPVWAEVPIAVYLGYLIYSKKASHTLWGIIAVAAMYLTILLGSYFPLHMPELFGLNPVVLWVVIMLIYAGIASVVPVTALLQPRDYINAHQLFVAIVLLLVGVVVVRPDFVAPAVNLQPEGAPPILPFLFIVVACGAISGFHSLVSSGTSAKQCRTEGDALFIGYGSMLTEAALSTLVIIAVGAAIGLGLPGEDGQLLFGSAAFTTHYASWAGASGLAAKLKVFVTGSANLMAGYGIPQAIALTIMGVFLVSFAATTLDSATRI
;
A
#
# COMPACT_ATOMS: atom_id res chain seq x y z
N ASN A 1 15.58 -27.83 -8.24
CA ASN A 1 14.48 -27.00 -8.72
C ASN A 1 13.23 -27.87 -8.75
N MET A 2 12.37 -27.73 -7.75
CA MET A 2 11.03 -28.33 -7.80
C MET A 2 10.17 -27.57 -8.81
N ALA A 3 9.29 -28.29 -9.51
CA ALA A 3 8.29 -27.64 -10.35
C ALA A 3 7.32 -26.85 -9.46
N CYS A 4 7.13 -25.57 -9.75
CA CYS A 4 6.27 -24.71 -8.95
C CYS A 4 4.78 -25.01 -9.17
N PRO A 5 3.94 -24.80 -8.15
CA PRO A 5 2.49 -25.03 -8.23
C PRO A 5 1.83 -24.33 -9.41
N SER A 6 2.27 -23.11 -9.74
CA SER A 6 1.76 -22.35 -10.88
C SER A 6 1.80 -23.07 -12.21
N ALA A 7 2.83 -23.93 -12.42
CA ALA A 7 3.00 -24.69 -13.66
C ALA A 7 2.38 -26.09 -13.59
N VAL A 8 2.35 -26.71 -12.39
CA VAL A 8 1.85 -28.09 -12.22
C VAL A 8 0.33 -28.12 -12.07
N LEU A 9 -0.25 -27.08 -11.46
CA LEU A 9 -1.67 -26.97 -11.14
C LEU A 9 -2.36 -25.85 -11.94
N GLU A 10 -1.77 -25.46 -13.08
CA GLU A 10 -2.27 -24.35 -13.89
C GLU A 10 -3.77 -24.53 -14.20
N ASP A 11 -4.60 -23.55 -13.82
CA ASP A 11 -6.05 -23.56 -13.99
C ASP A 11 -6.57 -22.35 -14.80
N GLY A 12 -5.67 -21.43 -15.17
CA GLY A 12 -6.00 -20.19 -15.88
C GLY A 12 -6.74 -19.14 -15.04
N ARG A 13 -6.89 -19.36 -13.74
CA ARG A 13 -7.59 -18.45 -12.81
C ARG A 13 -6.67 -17.94 -11.69
N ASP A 14 -6.24 -18.84 -10.82
CA ASP A 14 -5.39 -18.55 -9.66
C ASP A 14 -3.98 -19.08 -9.87
N TYR A 15 -3.85 -20.30 -10.37
CA TYR A 15 -2.59 -20.94 -10.71
C TYR A 15 -2.19 -20.57 -12.13
N VAL A 16 -1.45 -19.46 -12.26
CA VAL A 16 -1.00 -18.92 -13.55
C VAL A 16 0.46 -18.50 -13.42
N PRO A 17 1.40 -19.13 -14.15
CA PRO A 17 2.82 -18.77 -14.08
C PRO A 17 3.03 -17.34 -14.58
N ALA A 18 3.52 -16.47 -13.69
CA ALA A 18 3.83 -15.08 -13.99
C ALA A 18 5.34 -14.85 -14.13
N ASP A 19 5.71 -13.86 -14.93
CA ASP A 19 7.09 -13.42 -15.00
C ASP A 19 7.52 -12.77 -13.66
N ARG A 20 8.79 -12.94 -13.29
CA ARG A 20 9.35 -12.46 -12.02
C ARG A 20 9.03 -11.00 -11.71
N SER A 21 9.14 -10.11 -12.70
CA SER A 21 8.86 -8.68 -12.53
C SER A 21 7.38 -8.39 -12.31
N VAL A 22 6.51 -9.11 -13.04
CA VAL A 22 5.06 -8.99 -12.90
C VAL A 22 4.62 -9.48 -11.52
N LEU A 23 5.14 -10.64 -11.10
CA LEU A 23 4.82 -11.20 -9.79
C LEU A 23 5.40 -10.38 -8.63
N PHE A 24 6.59 -9.80 -8.79
CA PHE A 24 7.12 -8.86 -7.81
C PHE A 24 6.19 -7.65 -7.66
N GLY A 25 5.74 -7.08 -8.77
CA GLY A 25 4.80 -5.96 -8.76
C GLY A 25 3.50 -6.32 -8.05
N HIS A 26 2.88 -7.44 -8.42
CA HIS A 26 1.66 -7.94 -7.79
C HIS A 26 1.85 -8.18 -6.28
N HIS A 27 2.89 -8.91 -5.89
CA HIS A 27 3.16 -9.19 -4.48
C HIS A 27 3.43 -7.92 -3.69
N PHE A 28 4.33 -7.06 -4.18
CA PHE A 28 4.72 -5.83 -3.52
C PHE A 28 3.54 -4.87 -3.31
N THR A 29 2.73 -4.63 -4.33
CA THR A 29 1.58 -3.72 -4.21
C THR A 29 0.48 -4.29 -3.32
N SER A 30 0.32 -5.62 -3.30
CA SER A 30 -0.65 -6.30 -2.43
C SER A 30 -0.25 -6.23 -0.95
N ILE A 31 1.05 -6.37 -0.62
CA ILE A 31 1.54 -6.30 0.76
C ILE A 31 1.69 -4.87 1.25
N ALA A 32 2.19 -3.96 0.41
CA ALA A 32 2.50 -2.59 0.80
C ALA A 32 1.25 -1.82 1.25
N GLY A 33 0.11 -1.97 0.59
CA GLY A 33 -1.14 -1.33 1.00
C GLY A 33 -0.96 0.07 1.56
N LEU A 34 -1.64 0.40 2.64
CA LEU A 34 -1.47 1.68 3.37
C LEU A 34 -0.84 1.52 4.75
N GLY A 35 -0.58 0.29 5.19
CA GLY A 35 0.06 0.03 6.48
C GLY A 35 1.42 0.72 6.64
N PRO A 36 2.34 0.61 5.66
CA PRO A 36 3.65 1.26 5.68
C PRO A 36 3.57 2.80 5.63
N VAL A 37 2.41 3.38 5.35
CA VAL A 37 2.17 4.82 5.40
C VAL A 37 1.55 5.23 6.74
N VAL A 38 0.43 4.61 7.09
CA VAL A 38 -0.38 4.99 8.26
C VAL A 38 0.35 4.73 9.59
N GLY A 39 1.09 3.62 9.65
CA GLY A 39 1.88 3.25 10.83
C GLY A 39 3.00 4.25 11.15
N PRO A 40 3.97 4.45 10.25
CA PRO A 40 5.03 5.41 10.43
C PRO A 40 4.53 6.85 10.62
N ALA A 41 3.43 7.24 9.93
CA ALA A 41 2.85 8.57 10.06
C ALA A 41 2.36 8.90 11.48
N ILE A 42 1.97 7.93 12.29
CA ILE A 42 1.64 8.16 13.70
C ILE A 42 2.81 7.83 14.64
N ALA A 43 3.64 6.86 14.29
CA ALA A 43 4.75 6.43 15.16
C ALA A 43 5.76 7.55 15.43
N ILE A 44 5.87 8.51 14.54
CA ILE A 44 6.76 9.66 14.69
C ILE A 44 6.42 10.53 15.92
N ILE A 45 5.25 10.35 16.52
CA ILE A 45 4.88 11.03 17.79
C ILE A 45 5.84 10.66 18.91
N TRP A 46 6.43 9.43 18.90
CA TRP A 46 7.48 8.99 19.83
C TRP A 46 8.88 9.40 19.38
N GLY A 47 9.00 10.11 18.28
CA GLY A 47 10.24 10.52 17.66
C GLY A 47 10.63 9.69 16.44
N TRP A 48 11.41 10.31 15.55
CA TRP A 48 11.77 9.67 14.27
C TRP A 48 12.82 8.54 14.44
N VAL A 49 13.69 8.61 15.45
CA VAL A 49 14.75 7.60 15.68
C VAL A 49 14.16 6.23 16.03
N PRO A 50 13.32 6.07 17.08
CA PRO A 50 12.77 4.75 17.41
C PRO A 50 11.91 4.17 16.27
N ALA A 51 11.15 5.01 15.56
CA ALA A 51 10.34 4.56 14.42
C ALA A 51 11.23 4.02 13.29
N LEU A 52 12.30 4.74 12.92
CA LEU A 52 13.26 4.34 11.89
C LEU A 52 14.03 3.07 12.25
N LEU A 53 14.50 2.98 13.50
CA LEU A 53 15.20 1.78 13.98
C LEU A 53 14.31 0.53 13.87
N TRP A 54 13.04 0.64 14.27
CA TRP A 54 12.13 -0.49 14.16
C TRP A 54 11.84 -0.86 12.70
N ILE A 55 11.59 0.12 11.80
CA ILE A 55 11.42 -0.14 10.38
C ILE A 55 12.64 -0.89 9.83
N PHE A 56 13.85 -0.39 10.12
CA PHE A 56 15.09 -0.94 9.57
C PHE A 56 15.38 -2.36 10.08
N PHE A 57 15.44 -2.54 11.41
CA PHE A 57 15.79 -3.84 11.98
C PHE A 57 14.65 -4.84 11.86
N GLY A 58 13.40 -4.40 12.05
CA GLY A 58 12.22 -5.25 11.92
C GLY A 58 12.08 -5.81 10.50
N SER A 59 12.22 -4.97 9.49
CA SER A 59 12.08 -5.42 8.10
C SER A 59 13.18 -6.39 7.65
N ILE A 60 14.44 -6.12 8.00
CA ILE A 60 15.57 -6.96 7.57
C ILE A 60 15.56 -8.31 8.27
N PHE A 61 15.44 -8.31 9.60
CA PHE A 61 15.67 -9.52 10.41
C PHE A 61 14.39 -10.32 10.68
N MET A 62 13.23 -9.70 10.56
CA MET A 62 11.96 -10.34 10.85
C MET A 62 11.01 -10.35 9.64
N GLY A 63 10.60 -9.20 9.11
CA GLY A 63 9.60 -9.11 8.08
C GLY A 63 9.99 -9.80 6.77
N ALA A 64 11.15 -9.48 6.24
CA ALA A 64 11.61 -10.06 4.97
C ALA A 64 11.89 -11.58 5.09
N VAL A 65 12.37 -12.03 6.25
CA VAL A 65 12.56 -13.47 6.54
C VAL A 65 11.20 -14.17 6.65
N HIS A 66 10.22 -13.54 7.31
CA HIS A 66 8.86 -14.04 7.43
C HIS A 66 8.18 -14.16 6.06
N ASP A 67 8.26 -13.14 5.21
CA ASP A 67 7.59 -13.13 3.91
C ASP A 67 8.20 -14.16 2.95
N PHE A 68 9.54 -14.21 2.89
CA PHE A 68 10.24 -15.25 2.15
C PHE A 68 9.90 -16.66 2.65
N GLY A 69 9.91 -16.85 3.98
CA GLY A 69 9.58 -18.13 4.61
C GLY A 69 8.15 -18.58 4.29
N SER A 70 7.17 -17.69 4.42
CA SER A 70 5.76 -17.95 4.12
C SER A 70 5.57 -18.36 2.65
N LEU A 71 6.21 -17.63 1.73
CA LEU A 71 6.18 -17.95 0.31
C LEU A 71 6.80 -19.32 0.01
N MET A 72 7.97 -19.61 0.57
CA MET A 72 8.68 -20.88 0.36
C MET A 72 7.91 -22.08 0.93
N VAL A 73 7.32 -21.92 2.13
CA VAL A 73 6.52 -23.00 2.73
C VAL A 73 5.30 -23.31 1.87
N SER A 74 4.61 -22.27 1.37
CA SER A 74 3.47 -22.45 0.47
C SER A 74 3.87 -23.08 -0.86
N LEU A 75 4.94 -22.60 -1.51
CA LEU A 75 5.45 -23.17 -2.77
C LEU A 75 5.74 -24.67 -2.66
N ARG A 76 6.37 -25.09 -1.57
CA ARG A 76 6.70 -26.50 -1.30
C ARG A 76 5.51 -27.36 -0.90
N ASN A 77 4.37 -26.74 -0.64
CA ASN A 77 3.12 -27.40 -0.28
C ASN A 77 1.98 -27.08 -1.26
N GLN A 78 2.27 -27.10 -2.56
CA GLN A 78 1.30 -26.99 -3.64
C GLN A 78 0.58 -25.62 -3.71
N GLY A 79 1.17 -24.54 -3.19
CA GLY A 79 0.56 -23.22 -3.16
C GLY A 79 -0.61 -23.10 -2.18
N ARG A 80 -0.68 -23.98 -1.16
CA ARG A 80 -1.72 -23.93 -0.13
C ARG A 80 -1.55 -22.72 0.76
N SER A 81 -2.70 -22.19 1.22
CA SER A 81 -2.71 -21.09 2.18
C SER A 81 -2.10 -21.49 3.52
N ILE A 82 -1.54 -20.53 4.24
CA ILE A 82 -0.93 -20.78 5.55
C ILE A 82 -1.94 -21.38 6.54
N GLY A 83 -3.19 -20.94 6.48
CA GLY A 83 -4.27 -21.50 7.31
C GLY A 83 -4.55 -22.97 7.02
N ASP A 84 -4.50 -23.37 5.76
CA ASP A 84 -4.72 -24.77 5.36
C ASP A 84 -3.53 -25.67 5.73
N LEU A 85 -2.31 -25.13 5.63
CA LEU A 85 -1.07 -25.83 6.04
C LEU A 85 -1.04 -26.15 7.53
N ALA A 86 -1.69 -25.35 8.37
CA ALA A 86 -1.78 -25.60 9.81
C ALA A 86 -2.38 -26.97 10.17
N SER A 87 -3.24 -27.53 9.32
CA SER A 87 -3.82 -28.87 9.57
C SER A 87 -2.79 -29.99 9.48
N GLY A 88 -1.88 -29.91 8.53
CA GLY A 88 -0.83 -30.92 8.32
C GLY A 88 0.38 -30.73 9.21
N LEU A 89 0.70 -29.49 9.57
CA LEU A 89 1.88 -29.14 10.37
C LEU A 89 1.62 -29.22 11.89
N ILE A 90 0.38 -28.97 12.33
CA ILE A 90 0.01 -28.93 13.75
C ILE A 90 -1.14 -29.92 14.02
N ASN A 91 -2.38 -29.51 13.75
CA ASN A 91 -3.56 -30.36 13.84
C ASN A 91 -4.82 -29.68 13.26
N GLY A 92 -5.92 -30.45 13.09
CA GLY A 92 -7.17 -29.94 12.51
C GLY A 92 -7.89 -28.88 13.34
N ARG A 93 -7.75 -28.88 14.68
CA ARG A 93 -8.37 -27.83 15.53
C ARG A 93 -7.71 -26.50 15.34
N VAL A 94 -6.36 -26.51 15.27
CA VAL A 94 -5.57 -25.29 15.00
C VAL A 94 -5.92 -24.73 13.63
N ARG A 95 -6.09 -25.58 12.60
CA ARG A 95 -6.56 -25.13 11.28
C ARG A 95 -7.88 -24.37 11.37
N SER A 96 -8.89 -24.92 12.05
CA SER A 96 -10.22 -24.31 12.15
C SER A 96 -10.16 -22.96 12.86
N LEU A 97 -9.40 -22.85 13.95
CA LEU A 97 -9.20 -21.60 14.67
C LEU A 97 -8.45 -20.58 13.81
N PHE A 98 -7.41 -21.01 13.10
CA PHE A 98 -6.61 -20.16 12.23
C PHE A 98 -7.43 -19.59 11.07
N LEU A 99 -8.23 -20.45 10.40
CA LEU A 99 -9.12 -20.02 9.32
C LEU A 99 -10.20 -19.04 9.82
N LEU A 100 -10.71 -19.24 11.05
CA LEU A 100 -11.67 -18.33 11.66
C LEU A 100 -11.01 -16.94 11.94
N ILE A 101 -9.79 -16.94 12.47
CA ILE A 101 -9.03 -15.69 12.70
C ILE A 101 -8.78 -14.97 11.37
N ILE A 102 -8.29 -15.70 10.36
CA ILE A 102 -8.04 -15.14 9.02
C ILE A 102 -9.32 -14.56 8.42
N PHE A 103 -10.45 -15.26 8.54
CA PHE A 103 -11.73 -14.76 8.03
C PHE A 103 -12.12 -13.41 8.65
N PHE A 104 -12.02 -13.27 9.97
CA PHE A 104 -12.31 -11.99 10.62
C PHE A 104 -11.28 -10.93 10.31
N GLU A 105 -10.00 -11.29 10.21
CA GLU A 105 -8.93 -10.37 9.79
C GLU A 105 -9.22 -9.80 8.40
N LEU A 106 -9.54 -10.67 7.42
CA LEU A 106 -9.86 -10.23 6.07
C LEU A 106 -11.10 -9.34 6.01
N LEU A 107 -12.15 -9.65 6.78
CA LEU A 107 -13.33 -8.77 6.87
C LEU A 107 -12.96 -7.37 7.39
N ILE A 108 -12.12 -7.29 8.42
CA ILE A 108 -11.64 -6.01 8.97
C ILE A 108 -10.80 -5.27 7.93
N VAL A 109 -9.88 -5.97 7.27
CA VAL A 109 -9.03 -5.39 6.21
C VAL A 109 -9.89 -4.82 5.08
N ILE A 110 -10.84 -5.60 4.55
CA ILE A 110 -11.76 -5.16 3.49
C ILE A 110 -12.54 -3.90 3.92
N ALA A 111 -13.11 -3.91 5.13
CA ALA A 111 -13.88 -2.77 5.62
C ALA A 111 -13.02 -1.51 5.81
N VAL A 112 -11.82 -1.67 6.40
CA VAL A 112 -10.90 -0.55 6.66
C VAL A 112 -10.37 0.02 5.35
N PHE A 113 -9.96 -0.81 4.38
CA PHE A 113 -9.43 -0.31 3.11
C PHE A 113 -10.52 0.35 2.25
N ALA A 114 -11.74 -0.17 2.23
CA ALA A 114 -12.87 0.50 1.59
C ALA A 114 -13.15 1.88 2.23
N LEU A 115 -13.10 1.97 3.57
CA LEU A 115 -13.24 3.23 4.29
C LEU A 115 -12.12 4.22 3.97
N ILE A 116 -10.87 3.76 3.93
CA ILE A 116 -9.70 4.59 3.57
C ILE A 116 -9.86 5.17 2.18
N ILE A 117 -10.27 4.36 1.19
CA ILE A 117 -10.51 4.83 -0.18
C ILE A 117 -11.61 5.89 -0.19
N GLY A 118 -12.71 5.67 0.54
CA GLY A 118 -13.78 6.64 0.67
C GLY A 118 -13.31 7.98 1.26
N ILE A 119 -12.50 7.94 2.31
CA ILE A 119 -11.88 9.14 2.91
C ILE A 119 -10.96 9.85 1.90
N LEU A 120 -10.09 9.10 1.22
CA LEU A 120 -9.14 9.67 0.26
C LEU A 120 -9.85 10.30 -0.94
N PHE A 121 -10.87 9.67 -1.50
CA PHE A 121 -11.66 10.24 -2.59
C PHE A 121 -12.39 11.52 -2.16
N ASN A 122 -12.86 11.59 -0.92
CA ASN A 122 -13.47 12.80 -0.38
C ASN A 122 -12.44 13.91 -0.12
N MET A 123 -11.23 13.57 0.34
CA MET A 123 -10.14 14.53 0.58
C MET A 123 -9.45 15.00 -0.70
N TYR A 124 -9.32 14.09 -1.69
CA TYR A 124 -8.61 14.32 -2.95
C TYR A 124 -9.48 13.95 -4.16
N PRO A 125 -10.52 14.73 -4.47
CA PRO A 125 -11.45 14.44 -5.57
C PRO A 125 -10.78 14.35 -6.95
N ALA A 126 -9.61 15.00 -7.10
CA ALA A 126 -8.79 14.90 -8.30
C ALA A 126 -8.23 13.47 -8.55
N ALA A 127 -8.15 12.63 -7.52
CA ALA A 127 -7.70 11.25 -7.64
C ALA A 127 -8.78 10.29 -8.15
N VAL A 128 -10.06 10.68 -8.12
CA VAL A 128 -11.16 9.80 -8.51
C VAL A 128 -11.08 9.37 -9.98
N LEU A 129 -10.94 10.33 -10.87
CA LEU A 129 -10.87 10.06 -12.32
C LEU A 129 -9.71 9.11 -12.69
N PRO A 130 -8.46 9.36 -12.27
CA PRO A 130 -7.34 8.48 -12.56
C PRO A 130 -7.54 7.04 -12.06
N VAL A 131 -8.00 6.88 -10.82
CA VAL A 131 -8.18 5.54 -10.21
C VAL A 131 -9.25 4.73 -10.95
N TRP A 132 -10.37 5.36 -11.35
CA TRP A 132 -11.37 4.65 -12.16
C TRP A 132 -10.91 4.40 -13.59
N ALA A 133 -10.11 5.31 -14.18
CA ALA A 133 -9.51 5.10 -15.50
C ALA A 133 -8.48 3.96 -15.51
N GLU A 134 -7.83 3.67 -14.37
CA GLU A 134 -6.90 2.56 -14.22
C GLU A 134 -7.55 1.22 -14.53
N VAL A 135 -8.81 1.01 -14.16
CA VAL A 135 -9.53 -0.26 -14.37
C VAL A 135 -9.59 -0.66 -15.85
N PRO A 136 -10.14 0.16 -16.77
CA PRO A 136 -10.15 -0.18 -18.19
C PRO A 136 -8.74 -0.24 -18.81
N ILE A 137 -7.78 0.58 -18.35
CA ILE A 137 -6.39 0.52 -18.80
C ILE A 137 -5.77 -0.83 -18.41
N ALA A 138 -5.97 -1.29 -17.18
CA ALA A 138 -5.47 -2.56 -16.69
C ALA A 138 -6.09 -3.76 -17.44
N VAL A 139 -7.42 -3.75 -17.64
CA VAL A 139 -8.11 -4.80 -18.41
C VAL A 139 -7.59 -4.87 -19.85
N TYR A 140 -7.38 -3.71 -20.49
CA TYR A 140 -6.82 -3.67 -21.85
C TYR A 140 -5.37 -4.16 -21.89
N LEU A 141 -4.56 -3.78 -20.90
CA LEU A 141 -3.18 -4.26 -20.73
C LEU A 141 -3.15 -5.78 -20.57
N GLY A 142 -4.02 -6.34 -19.71
CA GLY A 142 -4.17 -7.77 -19.52
C GLY A 142 -4.52 -8.51 -20.81
N TYR A 143 -5.48 -7.99 -21.58
CA TYR A 143 -5.83 -8.53 -22.89
C TYR A 143 -4.63 -8.53 -23.84
N LEU A 144 -3.87 -7.44 -23.93
CA LEU A 144 -2.70 -7.36 -24.80
C LEU A 144 -1.61 -8.36 -24.40
N ILE A 145 -1.30 -8.44 -23.11
CA ILE A 145 -0.24 -9.33 -22.60
C ILE A 145 -0.63 -10.79 -22.77
N TYR A 146 -1.79 -11.19 -22.25
CA TYR A 146 -2.15 -12.61 -22.15
C TYR A 146 -2.79 -13.16 -23.42
N SER A 147 -3.64 -12.37 -24.13
CA SER A 147 -4.30 -12.84 -25.35
C SER A 147 -3.49 -12.57 -26.61
N LYS A 148 -2.81 -11.43 -26.70
CA LYS A 148 -2.01 -11.03 -27.88
C LYS A 148 -0.52 -11.31 -27.72
N LYS A 149 -0.07 -11.79 -26.54
CA LYS A 149 1.35 -12.07 -26.23
C LYS A 149 2.26 -10.85 -26.48
N ALA A 150 1.74 -9.65 -26.22
CA ALA A 150 2.48 -8.41 -26.40
C ALA A 150 3.58 -8.24 -25.34
N SER A 151 4.56 -7.39 -25.61
CA SER A 151 5.66 -7.12 -24.67
C SER A 151 5.15 -6.47 -23.39
N HIS A 152 5.37 -7.10 -22.23
CA HIS A 152 5.02 -6.57 -20.90
C HIS A 152 5.63 -5.19 -20.67
N THR A 153 6.92 -5.02 -20.97
CA THR A 153 7.67 -3.78 -20.71
C THR A 153 7.12 -2.62 -21.52
N LEU A 154 6.96 -2.81 -22.85
CA LEU A 154 6.49 -1.72 -23.72
C LEU A 154 5.09 -1.27 -23.33
N TRP A 155 4.15 -2.21 -23.23
CA TRP A 155 2.75 -1.88 -22.91
C TRP A 155 2.55 -1.46 -21.47
N GLY A 156 3.41 -1.94 -20.56
CA GLY A 156 3.47 -1.43 -19.19
C GLY A 156 3.87 0.04 -19.13
N ILE A 157 4.91 0.45 -19.86
CA ILE A 157 5.31 1.86 -19.94
C ILE A 157 4.20 2.72 -20.54
N ILE A 158 3.53 2.24 -21.60
CA ILE A 158 2.41 2.95 -22.22
C ILE A 158 1.25 3.10 -21.24
N ALA A 159 0.91 2.04 -20.49
CA ALA A 159 -0.14 2.10 -19.48
C ALA A 159 0.19 3.08 -18.35
N VAL A 160 1.43 3.08 -17.85
CA VAL A 160 1.89 4.05 -16.85
C VAL A 160 1.84 5.47 -17.39
N ALA A 161 2.27 5.70 -18.63
CA ALA A 161 2.18 7.02 -19.26
C ALA A 161 0.70 7.47 -19.40
N ALA A 162 -0.20 6.57 -19.78
CA ALA A 162 -1.64 6.84 -19.82
C ALA A 162 -2.18 7.19 -18.42
N MET A 163 -1.72 6.52 -17.36
CA MET A 163 -2.10 6.85 -15.98
C MET A 163 -1.63 8.26 -15.57
N TYR A 164 -0.40 8.66 -15.90
CA TYR A 164 0.04 10.03 -15.62
C TYR A 164 -0.74 11.08 -16.42
N LEU A 165 -1.18 10.76 -17.64
CA LEU A 165 -2.09 11.62 -18.39
C LEU A 165 -3.46 11.75 -17.67
N THR A 166 -4.01 10.65 -17.15
CA THR A 166 -5.27 10.72 -16.37
C THR A 166 -5.10 11.47 -15.04
N ILE A 167 -3.91 11.43 -14.41
CA ILE A 167 -3.59 12.24 -13.22
C ILE A 167 -3.64 13.73 -13.57
N LEU A 168 -3.02 14.13 -14.69
CA LEU A 168 -3.12 15.51 -15.16
C LEU A 168 -4.58 15.91 -15.45
N LEU A 169 -5.33 15.07 -16.13
CA LEU A 169 -6.76 15.31 -16.38
C LEU A 169 -7.56 15.43 -15.07
N GLY A 170 -7.32 14.53 -14.11
CA GLY A 170 -7.98 14.55 -12.80
C GLY A 170 -7.70 15.84 -12.02
N SER A 171 -6.49 16.40 -12.14
CA SER A 171 -6.16 17.66 -11.47
C SER A 171 -6.93 18.87 -12.03
N TYR A 172 -7.38 18.80 -13.29
CA TYR A 172 -8.23 19.82 -13.91
C TYR A 172 -9.72 19.54 -13.78
N PHE A 173 -10.10 18.26 -13.63
CA PHE A 173 -11.50 17.79 -13.55
C PHE A 173 -11.72 16.97 -12.29
N PRO A 174 -11.67 17.56 -11.07
CA PRO A 174 -11.92 16.83 -9.83
C PRO A 174 -13.37 16.37 -9.76
N LEU A 175 -13.59 15.09 -9.43
CA LEU A 175 -14.91 14.49 -9.31
C LEU A 175 -15.33 14.42 -7.84
N HIS A 176 -16.33 15.23 -7.47
CA HIS A 176 -16.91 15.24 -6.15
C HIS A 176 -18.13 14.34 -6.07
N MET A 177 -18.22 13.49 -5.05
CA MET A 177 -19.42 12.73 -4.74
C MET A 177 -20.41 13.64 -4.02
N PRO A 178 -21.64 13.85 -4.55
CA PRO A 178 -22.67 14.56 -3.83
C PRO A 178 -23.24 13.70 -2.69
N GLU A 179 -23.93 14.34 -1.75
CA GLU A 179 -24.79 13.62 -0.79
C GLU A 179 -25.97 13.04 -1.55
N LEU A 180 -26.18 11.74 -1.43
CA LEU A 180 -27.29 11.03 -2.07
C LEU A 180 -27.99 10.15 -1.03
N PHE A 181 -29.30 10.08 -1.08
CA PHE A 181 -30.13 9.27 -0.18
C PHE A 181 -29.90 9.59 1.32
N GLY A 182 -29.46 10.79 1.67
CA GLY A 182 -29.10 11.17 3.04
C GLY A 182 -27.80 10.53 3.55
N LEU A 183 -27.01 9.91 2.67
CA LEU A 183 -25.74 9.30 3.02
C LEU A 183 -24.58 10.27 2.75
N ASN A 184 -23.62 10.25 3.66
CA ASN A 184 -22.35 10.98 3.51
C ASN A 184 -21.56 10.46 2.29
N PRO A 185 -20.88 11.33 1.52
CA PRO A 185 -20.04 10.95 0.38
C PRO A 185 -19.05 9.83 0.66
N VAL A 186 -18.43 9.79 1.84
CA VAL A 186 -17.51 8.72 2.23
C VAL A 186 -18.21 7.36 2.26
N VAL A 187 -19.43 7.30 2.81
CA VAL A 187 -20.21 6.05 2.89
C VAL A 187 -20.60 5.57 1.48
N LEU A 188 -20.98 6.49 0.60
CA LEU A 188 -21.29 6.15 -0.79
C LEU A 188 -20.06 5.55 -1.50
N TRP A 189 -18.89 6.15 -1.32
CA TRP A 189 -17.64 5.59 -1.86
C TRP A 189 -17.33 4.22 -1.28
N VAL A 190 -17.52 4.01 0.03
CA VAL A 190 -17.34 2.69 0.66
C VAL A 190 -18.22 1.63 0.00
N VAL A 191 -19.51 1.93 -0.19
CA VAL A 191 -20.45 0.98 -0.83
C VAL A 191 -20.02 0.66 -2.27
N ILE A 192 -19.65 1.69 -3.04
CA ILE A 192 -19.17 1.51 -4.43
C ILE A 192 -17.91 0.63 -4.46
N MET A 193 -16.96 0.89 -3.54
CA MET A 193 -15.71 0.11 -3.49
C MET A 193 -15.91 -1.32 -3.04
N LEU A 194 -16.86 -1.59 -2.14
CA LEU A 194 -17.21 -2.97 -1.75
C LEU A 194 -17.88 -3.74 -2.89
N ILE A 195 -18.76 -3.08 -3.66
CA ILE A 195 -19.35 -3.67 -4.86
C ILE A 195 -18.26 -3.97 -5.91
N TYR A 196 -17.38 -2.99 -6.14
CA TYR A 196 -16.23 -3.15 -7.04
C TYR A 196 -15.36 -4.34 -6.63
N ALA A 197 -14.96 -4.42 -5.34
CA ALA A 197 -14.12 -5.49 -4.82
C ALA A 197 -14.79 -6.87 -4.96
N GLY A 198 -16.10 -6.96 -4.71
CA GLY A 198 -16.88 -8.18 -4.94
C GLY A 198 -16.86 -8.63 -6.40
N ILE A 199 -16.94 -7.70 -7.36
CA ILE A 199 -16.81 -8.02 -8.79
C ILE A 199 -15.37 -8.44 -9.12
N ALA A 200 -14.38 -7.69 -8.64
CA ALA A 200 -12.96 -7.94 -8.90
C ALA A 200 -12.51 -9.32 -8.36
N SER A 201 -13.07 -9.76 -7.23
CA SER A 201 -12.71 -11.04 -6.59
C SER A 201 -13.04 -12.28 -7.44
N VAL A 202 -14.04 -12.21 -8.33
CA VAL A 202 -14.46 -13.34 -9.17
C VAL A 202 -13.84 -13.33 -10.58
N VAL A 203 -13.21 -12.22 -10.98
CA VAL A 203 -12.56 -12.08 -12.28
C VAL A 203 -11.21 -12.81 -12.28
N PRO A 204 -10.78 -13.49 -13.38
CA PRO A 204 -9.45 -14.10 -13.45
C PRO A 204 -8.32 -13.10 -13.13
N VAL A 205 -7.29 -13.55 -12.39
CA VAL A 205 -6.17 -12.67 -11.95
C VAL A 205 -5.49 -11.96 -13.12
N THR A 206 -5.37 -12.64 -14.25
CA THR A 206 -4.75 -12.13 -15.48
C THR A 206 -5.56 -11.03 -16.18
N ALA A 207 -6.87 -10.96 -15.91
CA ALA A 207 -7.74 -9.99 -16.56
C ALA A 207 -7.70 -8.60 -15.88
N LEU A 208 -7.54 -8.55 -14.56
CA LEU A 208 -7.58 -7.30 -13.81
C LEU A 208 -6.44 -7.17 -12.79
N LEU A 209 -6.30 -8.11 -11.84
CA LEU A 209 -5.38 -7.96 -10.71
C LEU A 209 -3.92 -7.82 -11.16
N GLN A 210 -3.37 -8.81 -11.85
CA GLN A 210 -1.97 -8.77 -12.29
C GLN A 210 -1.62 -7.54 -13.14
N PRO A 211 -2.39 -7.16 -14.19
CA PRO A 211 -2.10 -5.97 -14.98
C PRO A 211 -2.20 -4.68 -14.17
N ARG A 212 -3.18 -4.56 -13.27
CA ARG A 212 -3.37 -3.41 -12.41
C ARG A 212 -2.22 -3.29 -11.40
N ASP A 213 -1.88 -4.36 -10.72
CA ASP A 213 -0.78 -4.39 -9.76
C ASP A 213 0.57 -4.11 -10.42
N TYR A 214 0.75 -4.56 -11.67
CA TYR A 214 1.92 -4.23 -12.46
C TYR A 214 2.01 -2.73 -12.76
N ILE A 215 0.90 -2.08 -13.13
CA ILE A 215 0.82 -0.61 -13.30
C ILE A 215 1.14 0.08 -11.96
N ASN A 216 0.50 -0.35 -10.88
CA ASN A 216 0.66 0.25 -9.55
C ASN A 216 2.08 0.11 -9.02
N ALA A 217 2.76 -1.01 -9.26
CA ALA A 217 4.16 -1.18 -8.92
C ALA A 217 5.05 -0.14 -9.63
N HIS A 218 4.81 0.13 -10.91
CA HIS A 218 5.54 1.16 -11.63
C HIS A 218 5.24 2.57 -11.10
N GLN A 219 3.98 2.88 -10.80
CA GLN A 219 3.60 4.14 -10.17
C GLN A 219 4.28 4.32 -8.80
N LEU A 220 4.39 3.25 -8.01
CA LEU A 220 5.08 3.30 -6.74
C LEU A 220 6.58 3.58 -6.91
N PHE A 221 7.25 2.88 -7.83
CA PHE A 221 8.66 3.17 -8.10
C PHE A 221 8.87 4.61 -8.54
N VAL A 222 7.99 5.14 -9.39
CA VAL A 222 8.04 6.56 -9.77
C VAL A 222 7.81 7.46 -8.54
N ALA A 223 6.82 7.16 -7.69
CA ALA A 223 6.58 7.93 -6.47
C ALA A 223 7.78 7.89 -5.52
N ILE A 224 8.39 6.72 -5.29
CA ILE A 224 9.61 6.58 -4.48
C ILE A 224 10.74 7.44 -5.06
N VAL A 225 10.96 7.39 -6.38
CA VAL A 225 11.99 8.20 -7.05
C VAL A 225 11.69 9.69 -6.89
N LEU A 226 10.45 10.12 -7.10
CA LEU A 226 10.06 11.52 -6.92
C LEU A 226 10.31 12.00 -5.48
N LEU A 227 9.98 11.18 -4.49
CA LEU A 227 10.23 11.51 -3.08
C LEU A 227 11.74 11.53 -2.77
N LEU A 228 12.52 10.58 -3.27
CA LEU A 228 13.97 10.55 -3.09
C LEU A 228 14.64 11.77 -3.73
N VAL A 229 14.23 12.16 -4.94
CA VAL A 229 14.70 13.39 -5.59
C VAL A 229 14.36 14.60 -4.71
N GLY A 230 13.13 14.66 -4.18
CA GLY A 230 12.70 15.71 -3.26
C GLY A 230 13.58 15.78 -2.02
N VAL A 231 13.86 14.66 -1.37
CA VAL A 231 14.74 14.60 -0.19
C VAL A 231 16.15 15.11 -0.51
N VAL A 232 16.73 14.70 -1.63
CA VAL A 232 18.10 15.07 -2.02
C VAL A 232 18.19 16.53 -2.43
N VAL A 233 17.20 17.05 -3.15
CA VAL A 233 17.22 18.44 -3.68
C VAL A 233 16.80 19.44 -2.61
N VAL A 234 15.70 19.17 -1.91
CA VAL A 234 15.12 20.11 -0.94
C VAL A 234 15.86 20.07 0.40
N ARG A 235 16.35 18.89 0.81
CA ARG A 235 17.07 18.66 2.08
C ARG A 235 16.34 19.23 3.29
N PRO A 236 15.07 18.85 3.54
CA PRO A 236 14.30 19.44 4.62
C PRO A 236 14.91 19.09 5.99
N ASP A 237 14.96 20.06 6.89
CA ASP A 237 15.36 19.83 8.28
C ASP A 237 14.28 19.01 9.00
N PHE A 238 14.69 18.09 9.87
CA PHE A 238 13.77 17.39 10.74
C PHE A 238 13.15 18.35 11.77
N VAL A 239 11.82 18.48 11.71
CA VAL A 239 11.01 19.27 12.66
C VAL A 239 10.43 18.39 13.77
N ALA A 240 10.41 17.07 13.56
CA ALA A 240 10.07 16.08 14.58
C ALA A 240 11.23 15.89 15.57
N PRO A 241 10.95 15.65 16.86
CA PRO A 241 11.99 15.31 17.84
C PRO A 241 12.64 13.97 17.49
N ALA A 242 13.93 13.83 17.81
CA ALA A 242 14.63 12.57 17.64
C ALA A 242 13.99 11.45 18.48
N VAL A 243 13.68 11.74 19.73
CA VAL A 243 13.01 10.82 20.69
C VAL A 243 12.03 11.64 21.53
N ASN A 244 10.83 11.11 21.72
CA ASN A 244 9.81 11.62 22.63
C ASN A 244 9.17 10.43 23.36
N LEU A 245 9.53 10.22 24.62
CA LEU A 245 9.07 9.05 25.38
C LEU A 245 7.68 9.24 26.01
N GLN A 246 7.18 10.47 26.08
CA GLN A 246 5.92 10.81 26.76
C GLN A 246 5.11 11.82 25.94
N PRO A 247 4.69 11.48 24.71
CA PRO A 247 3.79 12.36 23.96
C PRO A 247 2.41 12.39 24.63
N GLU A 248 1.72 13.52 24.52
CA GLU A 248 0.45 13.77 25.21
C GLU A 248 -0.64 12.76 24.76
N GLY A 249 -1.22 12.08 25.76
CA GLY A 249 -2.31 11.11 25.55
C GLY A 249 -1.91 9.85 24.79
N ALA A 250 -0.63 9.68 24.40
CA ALA A 250 -0.19 8.49 23.69
C ALA A 250 -0.01 7.30 24.64
N PRO A 251 -0.26 6.07 24.13
CA PRO A 251 0.08 4.88 24.87
C PRO A 251 1.61 4.76 25.06
N PRO A 252 2.08 3.90 25.99
CA PRO A 252 3.51 3.66 26.17
C PRO A 252 4.18 3.25 24.86
N ILE A 253 5.39 3.75 24.59
CA ILE A 253 6.13 3.42 23.37
C ILE A 253 6.28 1.89 23.19
N LEU A 254 6.49 1.16 24.28
CA LEU A 254 6.49 -0.31 24.28
C LEU A 254 5.19 -0.84 24.87
N PRO A 255 4.45 -1.75 24.19
CA PRO A 255 4.76 -2.34 22.88
C PRO A 255 4.19 -1.56 21.67
N PHE A 256 3.54 -0.42 21.87
CA PHE A 256 2.71 0.22 20.85
C PHE A 256 3.46 0.64 19.59
N LEU A 257 4.73 1.05 19.69
CA LEU A 257 5.55 1.35 18.52
C LEU A 257 5.63 0.14 17.56
N PHE A 258 5.85 -1.05 18.10
CA PHE A 258 5.95 -2.28 17.31
C PHE A 258 4.62 -2.65 16.64
N ILE A 259 3.51 -2.43 17.34
CA ILE A 259 2.17 -2.70 16.84
C ILE A 259 1.79 -1.71 15.72
N VAL A 260 2.03 -0.42 15.96
CA VAL A 260 1.62 0.65 15.03
C VAL A 260 2.40 0.59 13.72
N VAL A 261 3.69 0.24 13.77
CA VAL A 261 4.55 0.11 12.58
C VAL A 261 4.71 -1.35 12.16
N ALA A 262 3.80 -2.23 12.57
CA ALA A 262 3.91 -3.64 12.21
C ALA A 262 4.00 -3.85 10.69
N CYS A 263 3.13 -3.22 9.90
CA CYS A 263 3.10 -3.42 8.46
C CYS A 263 4.42 -3.04 7.78
N GLY A 264 4.99 -1.88 8.12
CA GLY A 264 6.27 -1.44 7.54
C GLY A 264 7.53 -2.15 8.08
N ALA A 265 7.38 -3.05 9.06
CA ALA A 265 8.49 -3.77 9.69
C ALA A 265 8.30 -5.29 9.67
N ILE A 266 7.11 -5.78 9.98
CA ILE A 266 6.71 -7.19 9.94
C ILE A 266 5.18 -7.28 9.92
N SER A 267 4.60 -7.89 8.90
CA SER A 267 3.12 -7.97 8.76
C SER A 267 2.64 -9.41 8.61
N GLY A 268 1.68 -9.80 9.45
CA GLY A 268 1.01 -11.09 9.33
C GLY A 268 0.21 -11.23 8.04
N PHE A 269 -0.38 -10.14 7.55
CA PHE A 269 -1.11 -10.10 6.28
C PHE A 269 -0.25 -10.51 5.08
N HIS A 270 1.07 -10.24 5.12
CA HIS A 270 1.98 -10.65 4.06
C HIS A 270 2.02 -12.16 3.86
N SER A 271 1.90 -12.95 4.93
CA SER A 271 1.83 -14.41 4.81
C SER A 271 0.56 -14.89 4.11
N LEU A 272 -0.55 -14.17 4.25
CA LEU A 272 -1.79 -14.46 3.54
C LEU A 272 -1.65 -14.17 2.06
N VAL A 273 -1.07 -13.04 1.68
CA VAL A 273 -0.76 -12.70 0.28
C VAL A 273 0.24 -13.69 -0.31
N SER A 274 1.34 -13.97 0.41
CA SER A 274 2.38 -14.91 -0.03
C SER A 274 1.81 -16.29 -0.35
N SER A 275 0.97 -16.83 0.53
CA SER A 275 0.40 -18.17 0.39
C SER A 275 -0.94 -18.21 -0.37
N GLY A 276 -1.71 -17.13 -0.31
CA GLY A 276 -3.03 -17.04 -0.96
C GLY A 276 -2.97 -16.79 -2.46
N THR A 277 -2.04 -15.92 -2.90
CA THR A 277 -1.93 -15.50 -4.30
C THR A 277 -0.55 -15.72 -4.90
N SER A 278 0.52 -15.24 -4.28
CA SER A 278 1.85 -15.19 -4.90
C SER A 278 2.47 -16.57 -5.14
N ALA A 279 2.29 -17.53 -4.21
CA ALA A 279 2.76 -18.89 -4.38
C ALA A 279 2.10 -19.62 -5.55
N LYS A 280 0.86 -19.26 -5.89
CA LYS A 280 0.12 -19.82 -7.03
C LYS A 280 0.56 -19.25 -8.37
N GLN A 281 1.34 -18.17 -8.37
CA GLN A 281 1.80 -17.47 -9.56
C GLN A 281 3.32 -17.54 -9.76
N CYS A 282 4.07 -17.97 -8.73
CA CYS A 282 5.52 -18.04 -8.77
C CYS A 282 5.99 -19.12 -9.76
N ARG A 283 6.75 -18.70 -10.77
CA ARG A 283 7.18 -19.55 -11.88
C ARG A 283 8.35 -20.47 -11.51
N THR A 284 9.28 -19.96 -10.69
CA THR A 284 10.47 -20.72 -10.24
C THR A 284 10.71 -20.48 -8.76
N GLU A 285 11.14 -21.52 -8.05
CA GLU A 285 11.50 -21.42 -6.63
C GLU A 285 12.62 -20.38 -6.38
N GLY A 286 13.52 -20.19 -7.35
CA GLY A 286 14.61 -19.22 -7.28
C GLY A 286 14.13 -17.75 -7.23
N ASP A 287 12.91 -17.46 -7.68
CA ASP A 287 12.35 -16.11 -7.65
C ASP A 287 11.80 -15.72 -6.27
N ALA A 288 11.54 -16.71 -5.41
CA ALA A 288 10.88 -16.49 -4.11
C ALA A 288 11.64 -15.53 -3.20
N LEU A 289 12.98 -15.57 -3.22
CA LEU A 289 13.80 -14.64 -2.43
C LEU A 289 13.60 -13.19 -2.89
N PHE A 290 13.61 -12.97 -4.19
CA PHE A 290 13.42 -11.63 -4.75
C PHE A 290 12.00 -11.13 -4.51
N ILE A 291 11.00 -12.00 -4.63
CA ILE A 291 9.59 -11.66 -4.45
C ILE A 291 9.29 -11.41 -2.97
N GLY A 292 9.50 -12.37 -2.08
CA GLY A 292 9.15 -12.25 -0.67
C GLY A 292 10.07 -11.28 0.07
N TYR A 293 11.36 -11.57 0.11
CA TYR A 293 12.34 -10.76 0.84
C TYR A 293 12.51 -9.36 0.21
N GLY A 294 12.62 -9.29 -1.12
CA GLY A 294 12.85 -8.05 -1.84
C GLY A 294 11.67 -7.07 -1.72
N SER A 295 10.43 -7.56 -1.78
CA SER A 295 9.24 -6.71 -1.65
C SER A 295 9.14 -6.08 -0.26
N MET A 296 9.42 -6.85 0.80
CA MET A 296 9.41 -6.32 2.17
C MET A 296 10.47 -5.24 2.38
N LEU A 297 11.67 -5.39 1.82
CA LEU A 297 12.69 -4.33 1.88
C LEU A 297 12.27 -3.07 1.11
N THR A 298 11.58 -3.23 0.00
CA THR A 298 11.07 -2.10 -0.78
C THR A 298 9.95 -1.38 -0.01
N GLU A 299 9.12 -2.12 0.71
CA GLU A 299 8.10 -1.56 1.61
C GLU A 299 8.74 -0.78 2.78
N ALA A 300 9.81 -1.30 3.37
CA ALA A 300 10.56 -0.61 4.43
C ALA A 300 11.18 0.70 3.92
N ALA A 301 11.65 0.74 2.67
CA ALA A 301 12.13 1.97 2.04
C ALA A 301 11.01 3.01 1.90
N LEU A 302 9.79 2.59 1.51
CA LEU A 302 8.62 3.46 1.51
C LEU A 302 8.31 3.98 2.92
N SER A 303 8.28 3.10 3.94
CA SER A 303 8.05 3.49 5.34
C SER A 303 9.08 4.51 5.84
N THR A 304 10.33 4.37 5.42
CA THR A 304 11.40 5.34 5.71
C THR A 304 11.11 6.70 5.07
N LEU A 305 10.67 6.73 3.81
CA LEU A 305 10.26 7.96 3.14
C LEU A 305 9.04 8.62 3.80
N VAL A 306 8.13 7.82 4.34
CA VAL A 306 7.02 8.35 5.15
C VAL A 306 7.54 9.08 6.38
N ILE A 307 8.48 8.50 7.14
CA ILE A 307 9.09 9.18 8.29
C ILE A 307 9.72 10.53 7.88
N ILE A 308 10.41 10.58 6.74
CA ILE A 308 11.01 11.83 6.24
C ILE A 308 9.91 12.83 5.84
N ALA A 309 8.88 12.38 5.12
CA ALA A 309 7.79 13.25 4.70
C ALA A 309 7.06 13.88 5.89
N VAL A 310 6.73 13.08 6.92
CA VAL A 310 5.97 13.55 8.10
C VAL A 310 6.86 14.15 9.20
N GLY A 311 8.16 13.85 9.22
CA GLY A 311 9.09 14.33 10.24
C GLY A 311 9.90 15.55 9.84
N ALA A 312 10.05 15.77 8.52
CA ALA A 312 10.84 16.87 7.99
C ALA A 312 10.01 17.72 7.00
N ALA A 313 9.44 17.12 5.96
CA ALA A 313 8.86 17.87 4.85
C ALA A 313 7.54 18.58 5.17
N ILE A 314 6.81 18.20 6.22
CA ILE A 314 5.66 19.01 6.71
C ILE A 314 6.10 20.38 7.21
N GLY A 315 7.35 20.51 7.67
CA GLY A 315 7.92 21.79 8.08
C GLY A 315 8.04 22.81 6.93
N LEU A 316 7.94 22.37 5.67
CA LEU A 316 7.92 23.24 4.51
C LEU A 316 6.56 23.93 4.27
N GLY A 317 5.50 23.45 4.95
CA GLY A 317 4.16 24.03 4.93
C GLY A 317 3.09 22.99 5.19
N LEU A 318 2.33 23.15 6.27
CA LEU A 318 1.19 22.33 6.62
C LEU A 318 -0.05 23.20 6.82
N PRO A 319 -1.17 22.97 6.09
CA PRO A 319 -2.42 23.71 6.32
C PRO A 319 -2.98 23.43 7.72
N GLY A 320 -3.06 24.45 8.56
CA GLY A 320 -3.75 24.43 9.84
C GLY A 320 -5.28 24.32 9.70
N GLU A 321 -5.99 24.26 10.82
CA GLU A 321 -7.46 24.22 10.84
C GLU A 321 -8.09 25.53 10.39
N ASP A 322 -7.42 26.65 10.61
CA ASP A 322 -7.80 28.00 10.18
C ASP A 322 -7.45 28.31 8.72
N GLY A 323 -6.89 27.34 7.99
CA GLY A 323 -6.43 27.50 6.62
C GLY A 323 -5.08 28.23 6.47
N GLN A 324 -4.45 28.70 7.56
CA GLN A 324 -3.12 29.27 7.51
C GLN A 324 -2.05 28.16 7.37
N LEU A 325 -0.98 28.48 6.65
CA LEU A 325 0.17 27.57 6.50
C LEU A 325 1.07 27.68 7.74
N LEU A 326 1.28 26.55 8.38
CA LEU A 326 2.24 26.37 9.46
C LEU A 326 3.60 25.91 8.90
N PHE A 327 4.69 26.46 9.41
CA PHE A 327 6.05 26.17 8.97
C PHE A 327 6.94 25.72 10.13
N GLY A 328 8.02 25.00 9.80
CA GLY A 328 9.00 24.55 10.75
C GLY A 328 8.40 23.68 11.87
N SER A 329 8.91 23.85 13.09
CA SER A 329 8.45 23.10 14.26
C SER A 329 6.98 23.31 14.60
N ALA A 330 6.39 24.48 14.28
CA ALA A 330 4.99 24.76 14.51
C ALA A 330 4.07 23.80 13.74
N ALA A 331 4.44 23.43 12.50
CA ALA A 331 3.69 22.46 11.71
C ALA A 331 3.63 21.10 12.42
N PHE A 332 4.77 20.64 12.97
CA PHE A 332 4.83 19.37 13.69
C PHE A 332 4.10 19.43 15.03
N THR A 333 4.41 20.42 15.88
CA THR A 333 3.84 20.50 17.24
C THR A 333 2.34 20.71 17.23
N THR A 334 1.76 21.41 16.24
CA THR A 334 0.33 21.57 16.10
C THR A 334 -0.33 20.24 15.66
N HIS A 335 0.21 19.55 14.67
CA HIS A 335 -0.39 18.31 14.18
C HIS A 335 -0.25 17.16 15.17
N TYR A 336 0.90 17.05 15.83
CA TYR A 336 1.22 16.00 16.82
C TYR A 336 1.11 16.50 18.27
N ALA A 337 0.27 17.52 18.52
CA ALA A 337 0.02 18.04 19.85
C ALA A 337 -0.47 16.96 20.82
N SER A 338 -1.28 16.03 20.35
CA SER A 338 -1.78 14.90 21.14
C SER A 338 -2.00 13.66 20.28
N TRP A 339 -2.01 12.50 20.94
CA TRP A 339 -2.37 11.24 20.29
C TRP A 339 -3.76 11.29 19.67
N ALA A 340 -4.76 11.83 20.38
CA ALA A 340 -6.14 11.90 19.90
C ALA A 340 -6.25 12.68 18.59
N GLY A 341 -5.53 13.80 18.45
CA GLY A 341 -5.52 14.62 17.23
C GLY A 341 -4.82 13.95 16.05
N ALA A 342 -3.67 13.30 16.31
CA ALA A 342 -2.82 12.72 15.27
C ALA A 342 -3.23 11.28 14.86
N SER A 343 -3.88 10.50 15.73
CA SER A 343 -4.17 9.08 15.49
C SER A 343 -5.33 8.83 14.53
N GLY A 344 -6.12 9.84 14.20
CA GLY A 344 -7.18 9.76 13.22
C GLY A 344 -6.67 9.35 11.84
N LEU A 345 -7.42 8.52 11.13
CA LEU A 345 -6.99 7.99 9.83
C LEU A 345 -6.78 9.11 8.80
N ALA A 346 -7.73 10.04 8.71
CA ALA A 346 -7.63 11.21 7.82
C ALA A 346 -6.43 12.10 8.16
N ALA A 347 -6.12 12.28 9.46
CA ALA A 347 -4.98 13.08 9.91
C ALA A 347 -3.65 12.47 9.45
N LYS A 348 -3.48 11.15 9.59
CA LYS A 348 -2.28 10.42 9.14
C LYS A 348 -2.08 10.49 7.63
N LEU A 349 -3.15 10.33 6.87
CA LEU A 349 -3.11 10.42 5.41
C LEU A 349 -2.81 11.84 4.93
N LYS A 350 -3.47 12.85 5.54
CA LYS A 350 -3.26 14.27 5.22
C LYS A 350 -1.80 14.68 5.39
N VAL A 351 -1.21 14.36 6.53
CA VAL A 351 0.18 14.78 6.85
C VAL A 351 1.20 14.14 5.91
N PHE A 352 1.02 12.88 5.55
CA PHE A 352 1.89 12.20 4.59
C PHE A 352 1.76 12.78 3.17
N VAL A 353 0.53 12.94 2.68
CA VAL A 353 0.29 13.51 1.35
C VAL A 353 0.85 14.92 1.25
N THR A 354 0.61 15.75 2.27
CA THR A 354 1.11 17.14 2.28
C THR A 354 2.64 17.18 2.33
N GLY A 355 3.29 16.43 3.22
CA GLY A 355 4.75 16.38 3.30
C GLY A 355 5.39 15.87 2.01
N SER A 356 4.81 14.85 1.41
CA SER A 356 5.25 14.31 0.11
C SER A 356 5.08 15.32 -1.02
N ALA A 357 3.94 16.02 -1.07
CA ALA A 357 3.69 17.07 -2.06
C ALA A 357 4.65 18.26 -1.89
N ASN A 358 5.00 18.63 -0.66
CA ASN A 358 5.99 19.66 -0.38
C ASN A 358 7.38 19.31 -0.91
N LEU A 359 7.81 18.04 -0.75
CA LEU A 359 9.06 17.56 -1.36
C LEU A 359 9.06 17.72 -2.87
N MET A 360 7.97 17.34 -3.54
CA MET A 360 7.84 17.47 -5.00
C MET A 360 7.78 18.94 -5.44
N ALA A 361 7.05 19.78 -4.72
CA ALA A 361 6.94 21.21 -5.01
C ALA A 361 8.29 21.93 -4.88
N GLY A 362 9.13 21.48 -3.94
CA GLY A 362 10.45 22.08 -3.72
C GLY A 362 11.43 21.96 -4.89
N TYR A 363 11.17 21.09 -5.86
CA TYR A 363 11.95 21.01 -7.11
C TYR A 363 11.11 21.29 -8.37
N GLY A 364 9.93 21.92 -8.21
CA GLY A 364 9.21 22.55 -9.31
C GLY A 364 7.95 21.82 -9.79
N ILE A 365 7.51 20.72 -9.15
CA ILE A 365 6.19 20.12 -9.48
C ILE A 365 5.09 20.99 -8.84
N PRO A 366 4.08 21.44 -9.61
CA PRO A 366 2.96 22.22 -9.04
C PRO A 366 2.29 21.48 -7.90
N GLN A 367 2.02 22.17 -6.78
CA GLN A 367 1.44 21.57 -5.56
C GLN A 367 0.16 20.77 -5.83
N ALA A 368 -0.73 21.27 -6.67
CA ALA A 368 -1.98 20.59 -7.02
C ALA A 368 -1.72 19.23 -7.71
N ILE A 369 -0.75 19.18 -8.61
CA ILE A 369 -0.36 17.93 -9.31
C ILE A 369 0.30 16.97 -8.32
N ALA A 370 1.20 17.46 -7.45
CA ALA A 370 1.85 16.65 -6.43
C ALA A 370 0.84 16.01 -5.47
N LEU A 371 -0.15 16.77 -5.00
CA LEU A 371 -1.25 16.27 -4.17
C LEU A 371 -2.07 15.20 -4.91
N THR A 372 -2.36 15.42 -6.21
CA THR A 372 -3.10 14.45 -7.02
C THR A 372 -2.29 13.16 -7.22
N ILE A 373 -0.99 13.25 -7.53
CA ILE A 373 -0.09 12.09 -7.64
C ILE A 373 -0.14 11.26 -6.35
N MET A 374 0.02 11.92 -5.20
CA MET A 374 0.02 11.22 -3.91
C MET A 374 -1.36 10.68 -3.52
N GLY A 375 -2.43 11.38 -3.87
CA GLY A 375 -3.80 10.90 -3.69
C GLY A 375 -4.07 9.64 -4.50
N VAL A 376 -3.74 9.64 -5.80
CA VAL A 376 -3.86 8.48 -6.69
C VAL A 376 -3.01 7.33 -6.18
N PHE A 377 -1.76 7.58 -5.82
CA PHE A 377 -0.85 6.61 -5.24
C PHE A 377 -1.49 5.87 -4.05
N LEU A 378 -1.99 6.60 -3.06
CA LEU A 378 -2.60 6.00 -1.87
C LEU A 378 -3.87 5.21 -2.19
N VAL A 379 -4.73 5.75 -3.04
CA VAL A 379 -5.99 5.07 -3.38
C VAL A 379 -5.73 3.81 -4.20
N SER A 380 -4.83 3.84 -5.19
CA SER A 380 -4.49 2.68 -6.00
C SER A 380 -3.91 1.55 -5.15
N PHE A 381 -3.05 1.89 -4.16
CA PHE A 381 -2.51 0.90 -3.21
C PHE A 381 -3.59 0.32 -2.29
N ALA A 382 -4.44 1.18 -1.74
CA ALA A 382 -5.56 0.73 -0.93
C ALA A 382 -6.47 -0.23 -1.70
N ALA A 383 -6.75 0.10 -2.96
CA ALA A 383 -7.61 -0.70 -3.81
C ALA A 383 -6.97 -2.05 -4.21
N THR A 384 -5.66 -2.09 -4.47
CA THR A 384 -4.93 -3.34 -4.71
C THR A 384 -4.99 -4.29 -3.51
N THR A 385 -4.78 -3.76 -2.30
CA THR A 385 -4.89 -4.57 -1.08
C THR A 385 -6.33 -5.01 -0.83
N LEU A 386 -7.32 -4.15 -1.11
CA LEU A 386 -8.74 -4.49 -1.04
C LEU A 386 -9.08 -5.66 -1.97
N ASP A 387 -8.62 -5.60 -3.24
CA ASP A 387 -8.84 -6.66 -4.24
C ASP A 387 -8.18 -7.99 -3.81
N SER A 388 -6.94 -7.93 -3.34
CA SER A 388 -6.22 -9.11 -2.86
C SER A 388 -6.89 -9.73 -1.63
N ALA A 389 -7.32 -8.91 -0.66
CA ALA A 389 -7.99 -9.39 0.55
C ALA A 389 -9.35 -10.04 0.26
N THR A 390 -10.10 -9.53 -0.73
CA THR A 390 -11.40 -10.13 -1.11
C THR A 390 -11.26 -11.44 -1.88
N ARG A 391 -10.06 -11.74 -2.39
CA ARG A 391 -9.80 -12.95 -3.18
C ARG A 391 -9.18 -14.08 -2.36
N ILE A 392 -8.46 -13.78 -1.29
CA ILE A 392 -7.84 -14.76 -0.38
C ILE A 392 -8.89 -15.57 0.36
#